data_53a927daf741da24ee7cccceeedd30ea
#
_entry.id   53a927daf741da24ee7cccceeedd30ea
#
_cell.length_a   1.000
_cell.length_b   1.000
_cell.length_c   1.000
_cell.angle_alpha   90.00
_cell.angle_beta   90.00
_cell.angle_gamma   90.00
#
_symmetry.space_group_name_H-M   'P 1'
#
loop_
_entity.id
_entity.type
_entity.pdbx_description
1 polymer ?
#
loop_
_entity_poly.entity_id
_entity_poly.type
_entity_poly.pdbx_seq_one_letter_code
_entity_poly.pdbx_strand_id
1 'polypeptide(L)'
;MHYPVRISNLLFSFIVFVLFFLIQSVNAQISLPEIPSKLTFCGEPVPLDDPDIKERLEKELIINMNKHASTILILKESGRWKSYLQAMLDSATVPQEFFYLAVIESELDPVSRSSAGATGLWHFKESTAKEYGLEISDYVDERRDAEKSTRATSVFLKRAYKKFGSWTLTAAAFNRGTTGIDNALKGQDTKSYYQLYLNEETARYVFRILALKLIMEDPGKYGYNLSPTDYYQPVKYETILINESIQDLPKFAKSLGVSYQTLKEHNPWIQNTDYKLVLTEGKEYKIRIPAKKN
;
A
#
# COMPACT_ATOMS: atom_id res chain seq x y z
N MET A 1 45.72 -65.43 -8.34
CA MET A 1 45.95 -64.02 -8.70
C MET A 1 44.75 -63.23 -8.43
N HIS A 2 44.79 -62.49 -7.32
CA HIS A 2 43.68 -61.57 -6.95
C HIS A 2 44.02 -60.15 -7.41
N TYR A 3 43.19 -59.58 -8.24
CA TYR A 3 43.22 -58.15 -8.54
C TYR A 3 42.32 -57.40 -7.56
N PRO A 4 42.85 -56.51 -6.74
CA PRO A 4 41.97 -55.68 -5.89
C PRO A 4 41.52 -54.44 -6.66
N VAL A 5 40.29 -54.34 -6.69
CA VAL A 5 39.34 -53.26 -6.96
C VAL A 5 39.92 -51.83 -6.82
N ARG A 6 40.20 -51.18 -7.97
CA ARG A 6 40.50 -49.73 -8.08
C ARG A 6 39.23 -48.85 -8.17
N ILE A 7 38.05 -49.41 -7.88
CA ILE A 7 36.77 -48.72 -8.01
C ILE A 7 36.50 -47.78 -6.80
N SER A 8 37.09 -48.05 -5.62
CA SER A 8 36.82 -47.31 -4.38
C SER A 8 37.32 -45.85 -4.39
N ASN A 9 38.46 -45.58 -5.04
CA ASN A 9 39.08 -44.26 -5.03
C ASN A 9 38.39 -43.27 -5.97
N LEU A 10 37.85 -43.73 -7.08
CA LEU A 10 37.08 -42.89 -8.01
C LEU A 10 35.72 -42.54 -7.47
N LEU A 11 35.02 -43.48 -6.80
CA LEU A 11 33.75 -43.18 -6.14
C LEU A 11 33.93 -42.24 -4.95
N PHE A 12 34.99 -42.45 -4.16
CA PHE A 12 35.28 -41.55 -3.02
C PHE A 12 35.63 -40.13 -3.48
N SER A 13 36.46 -39.99 -4.53
CA SER A 13 36.76 -38.67 -5.12
C SER A 13 35.54 -38.00 -5.73
N PHE A 14 34.62 -38.75 -6.35
CA PHE A 14 33.38 -38.21 -6.89
C PHE A 14 32.42 -37.76 -5.80
N ILE A 15 32.29 -38.53 -4.72
CA ILE A 15 31.46 -38.16 -3.56
C ILE A 15 32.04 -36.92 -2.85
N VAL A 16 33.35 -36.81 -2.67
CA VAL A 16 34.00 -35.61 -2.09
C VAL A 16 33.82 -34.41 -3.00
N PHE A 17 33.90 -34.57 -4.32
CA PHE A 17 33.67 -33.49 -5.28
C PHE A 17 32.23 -33.02 -5.28
N VAL A 18 31.26 -33.94 -5.24
CA VAL A 18 29.83 -33.61 -5.12
C VAL A 18 29.53 -32.95 -3.78
N LEU A 19 30.09 -33.41 -2.67
CA LEU A 19 29.94 -32.75 -1.36
C LEU A 19 30.62 -31.39 -1.33
N PHE A 20 31.72 -31.15 -2.01
CA PHE A 20 32.37 -29.86 -2.12
C PHE A 20 31.50 -28.85 -2.93
N PHE A 21 30.77 -29.31 -3.94
CA PHE A 21 29.79 -28.45 -4.66
C PHE A 21 28.52 -28.21 -3.89
N LEU A 22 28.12 -29.13 -2.98
CA LEU A 22 26.96 -28.94 -2.11
C LEU A 22 27.21 -28.00 -0.90
N ILE A 23 28.49 -27.72 -0.59
CA ILE A 23 28.91 -26.76 0.45
C ILE A 23 29.22 -25.39 -0.19
N GLN A 24 28.65 -25.04 -1.30
CA GLN A 24 28.46 -23.64 -1.60
C GLN A 24 27.33 -23.18 -0.64
N SER A 25 27.73 -22.89 0.58
CA SER A 25 26.91 -22.13 1.51
C SER A 25 26.42 -20.91 0.75
N VAL A 26 25.14 -20.87 0.41
CA VAL A 26 24.47 -19.63 0.09
C VAL A 26 24.57 -18.81 1.37
N ASN A 27 25.69 -18.11 1.54
CA ASN A 27 25.76 -17.04 2.50
C ASN A 27 24.72 -16.03 2.02
N ALA A 28 23.52 -16.13 2.53
CA ALA A 28 22.55 -15.05 2.45
C ALA A 28 23.20 -13.88 3.21
N GLN A 29 24.05 -13.14 2.51
CA GLN A 29 24.69 -11.96 3.05
C GLN A 29 23.57 -10.96 3.30
N ILE A 30 23.24 -10.72 4.56
CA ILE A 30 22.33 -9.65 4.94
C ILE A 30 23.02 -8.37 4.51
N SER A 31 22.58 -7.80 3.40
CA SER A 31 23.07 -6.50 2.95
C SER A 31 22.35 -5.42 3.74
N LEU A 32 23.12 -4.48 4.32
CA LEU A 32 22.54 -3.27 4.89
C LEU A 32 21.95 -2.41 3.76
N PRO A 33 20.85 -1.67 4.03
CA PRO A 33 20.26 -0.81 3.03
C PRO A 33 21.19 0.34 2.66
N GLU A 34 21.27 0.64 1.37
CA GLU A 34 21.94 1.84 0.91
C GLU A 34 21.00 3.05 1.02
N ILE A 35 21.40 4.02 1.83
CA ILE A 35 20.65 5.28 1.99
C ILE A 35 21.20 6.31 1.00
N PRO A 36 20.37 6.92 0.16
CA PRO A 36 20.84 7.93 -0.80
C PRO A 36 21.36 9.17 -0.06
N SER A 37 22.30 9.89 -0.68
CA SER A 37 22.83 11.14 -0.12
C SER A 37 21.79 12.29 -0.13
N LYS A 38 20.77 12.19 -0.98
CA LYS A 38 19.66 13.15 -1.09
C LYS A 38 18.36 12.40 -1.26
N LEU A 39 17.34 12.84 -0.55
CA LEU A 39 15.98 12.30 -0.64
C LEU A 39 14.98 13.44 -0.49
N THR A 40 13.88 13.36 -1.23
CA THR A 40 12.76 14.28 -1.09
C THR A 40 11.45 13.52 -0.88
N PHE A 41 10.49 14.18 -0.26
CA PHE A 41 9.10 13.75 -0.21
C PHE A 41 8.21 14.89 -0.71
N CYS A 42 7.49 14.67 -1.79
CA CYS A 42 6.66 15.69 -2.45
C CYS A 42 7.42 17.00 -2.73
N GLY A 43 8.68 16.89 -3.14
CA GLY A 43 9.57 18.03 -3.39
C GLY A 43 10.21 18.66 -2.15
N GLU A 44 9.83 18.25 -0.95
CA GLU A 44 10.44 18.72 0.30
C GLU A 44 11.68 17.90 0.64
N PRO A 45 12.82 18.53 1.01
CA PRO A 45 14.04 17.79 1.34
C PRO A 45 13.90 17.03 2.67
N VAL A 46 14.41 15.81 2.68
CA VAL A 46 14.63 15.03 3.91
C VAL A 46 16.03 15.36 4.43
N PRO A 47 16.19 15.84 5.67
CA PRO A 47 17.48 16.31 6.17
C PRO A 47 18.39 15.14 6.60
N LEU A 48 18.91 14.38 5.62
CA LEU A 48 19.74 13.19 5.82
C LEU A 48 21.16 13.49 6.33
N ASP A 49 21.54 14.77 6.40
CA ASP A 49 22.79 15.21 7.06
C ASP A 49 22.69 15.08 8.60
N ASP A 50 21.48 15.01 9.14
CA ASP A 50 21.23 14.72 10.55
C ASP A 50 21.31 13.19 10.79
N PRO A 51 22.27 12.71 11.63
CA PRO A 51 22.44 11.28 11.88
C PRO A 51 21.19 10.59 12.44
N ASP A 52 20.43 11.23 13.33
CA ASP A 52 19.21 10.66 13.90
C ASP A 52 18.15 10.40 12.81
N ILE A 53 17.97 11.34 11.91
CA ILE A 53 17.04 11.20 10.78
C ILE A 53 17.47 10.07 9.86
N LYS A 54 18.76 9.96 9.59
CA LYS A 54 19.31 8.90 8.76
C LYS A 54 19.12 7.52 9.41
N GLU A 55 19.39 7.38 10.70
CA GLU A 55 19.19 6.14 11.47
C GLU A 55 17.69 5.73 11.50
N ARG A 56 16.79 6.67 11.65
CA ARG A 56 15.34 6.42 11.62
C ARG A 56 14.88 5.90 10.27
N LEU A 57 15.40 6.44 9.17
CA LEU A 57 15.14 5.93 7.83
C LEU A 57 15.73 4.54 7.61
N GLU A 58 16.99 4.33 8.04
CA GLU A 58 17.66 3.03 7.96
C GLU A 58 16.87 1.95 8.68
N LYS A 59 16.41 2.24 9.89
CA LYS A 59 15.57 1.32 10.67
C LYS A 59 14.33 0.87 9.88
N GLU A 60 13.61 1.80 9.25
CA GLU A 60 12.42 1.45 8.47
C GLU A 60 12.76 0.67 7.19
N LEU A 61 13.88 0.97 6.55
CA LEU A 61 14.40 0.19 5.42
C LEU A 61 14.71 -1.25 5.84
N ILE A 62 15.46 -1.43 6.92
CA ILE A 62 15.78 -2.77 7.46
C ILE A 62 14.51 -3.55 7.79
N ILE A 63 13.53 -2.92 8.47
CA ILE A 63 12.27 -3.56 8.82
C ILE A 63 11.53 -4.03 7.56
N ASN A 64 11.39 -3.18 6.54
CA ASN A 64 10.65 -3.53 5.34
C ASN A 64 11.41 -4.52 4.45
N MET A 65 12.73 -4.45 4.37
CA MET A 65 13.55 -5.45 3.66
C MET A 65 13.44 -6.84 4.28
N ASN A 66 13.21 -6.94 5.59
CA ASN A 66 13.04 -8.22 6.29
C ASN A 66 11.58 -8.74 6.29
N LYS A 67 10.61 -7.92 5.88
CA LYS A 67 9.22 -8.35 5.67
C LYS A 67 9.00 -8.89 4.26
N HIS A 68 9.82 -9.85 3.82
CA HIS A 68 9.86 -10.31 2.42
C HIS A 68 8.49 -10.58 1.81
N ALA A 69 7.62 -11.34 2.49
CA ALA A 69 6.30 -11.68 1.94
C ALA A 69 5.42 -10.45 1.72
N SER A 70 5.30 -9.59 2.73
CA SER A 70 4.51 -8.35 2.65
C SER A 70 5.08 -7.41 1.57
N THR A 71 6.39 -7.18 1.56
CA THR A 71 7.02 -6.29 0.59
C THR A 71 6.88 -6.80 -0.85
N ILE A 72 7.02 -8.12 -1.09
CA ILE A 72 6.78 -8.71 -2.41
C ILE A 72 5.33 -8.52 -2.84
N LEU A 73 4.36 -8.75 -1.95
CA LEU A 73 2.94 -8.56 -2.27
C LEU A 73 2.62 -7.10 -2.57
N ILE A 74 3.16 -6.15 -1.80
CA ILE A 74 3.05 -4.71 -2.07
C ILE A 74 3.59 -4.37 -3.46
N LEU A 75 4.78 -4.85 -3.80
CA LEU A 75 5.39 -4.65 -5.11
C LEU A 75 4.48 -5.18 -6.23
N LYS A 76 3.95 -6.39 -6.09
CA LYS A 76 3.03 -7.01 -7.07
C LYS A 76 1.72 -6.22 -7.20
N GLU A 77 1.09 -5.84 -6.09
CA GLU A 77 -0.14 -5.03 -6.08
C GLU A 77 0.07 -3.62 -6.63
N SER A 78 1.27 -3.07 -6.50
CA SER A 78 1.58 -1.75 -7.07
C SER A 78 1.37 -1.70 -8.58
N GLY A 79 1.59 -2.79 -9.30
CA GLY A 79 1.30 -2.88 -10.73
C GLY A 79 -0.17 -2.63 -11.06
N ARG A 80 -1.08 -3.03 -10.17
CA ARG A 80 -2.53 -2.81 -10.31
C ARG A 80 -2.95 -1.38 -9.95
N TRP A 81 -2.38 -0.83 -8.87
CA TRP A 81 -2.91 0.36 -8.23
C TRP A 81 -2.13 1.65 -8.49
N LYS A 82 -0.81 1.58 -8.72
CA LYS A 82 0.05 2.76 -8.74
C LYS A 82 -0.41 3.81 -9.74
N SER A 83 -0.50 3.44 -11.02
CA SER A 83 -0.89 4.38 -12.08
C SER A 83 -2.29 4.97 -11.86
N TYR A 84 -3.23 4.14 -11.40
CA TYR A 84 -4.59 4.58 -11.13
C TYR A 84 -4.67 5.60 -10.00
N LEU A 85 -4.08 5.30 -8.84
CA LEU A 85 -4.10 6.20 -7.68
C LEU A 85 -3.30 7.46 -7.92
N GLN A 86 -2.13 7.37 -8.58
CA GLN A 86 -1.32 8.54 -8.94
C GLN A 86 -2.05 9.48 -9.90
N ALA A 87 -2.74 8.95 -10.91
CA ALA A 87 -3.54 9.76 -11.82
C ALA A 87 -4.70 10.48 -11.09
N MET A 88 -5.33 9.82 -10.12
CA MET A 88 -6.38 10.44 -9.31
C MET A 88 -5.85 11.53 -8.38
N LEU A 89 -4.70 11.31 -7.74
CA LEU A 89 -4.05 12.32 -6.89
C LEU A 89 -3.65 13.55 -7.72
N ASP A 90 -3.02 13.31 -8.87
CA ASP A 90 -2.61 14.37 -9.80
C ASP A 90 -3.80 15.20 -10.29
N SER A 91 -4.89 14.56 -10.71
CA SER A 91 -6.12 15.25 -11.12
C SER A 91 -6.74 16.10 -10.01
N ALA A 92 -6.46 15.75 -8.76
CA ALA A 92 -6.87 16.50 -7.57
C ALA A 92 -5.83 17.54 -7.13
N THR A 93 -4.73 17.74 -7.87
CA THR A 93 -3.61 18.62 -7.51
C THR A 93 -2.96 18.26 -6.16
N VAL A 94 -2.82 16.96 -5.91
CA VAL A 94 -2.11 16.37 -4.78
C VAL A 94 -0.88 15.64 -5.32
N PRO A 95 0.30 15.77 -4.69
CA PRO A 95 1.49 15.07 -5.16
C PRO A 95 1.29 13.56 -5.28
N GLN A 96 1.72 12.99 -6.40
CA GLN A 96 1.57 11.56 -6.70
C GLN A 96 2.27 10.65 -5.68
N GLU A 97 3.27 11.16 -4.97
CA GLU A 97 3.98 10.44 -3.90
C GLU A 97 3.09 10.08 -2.71
N PHE A 98 1.93 10.72 -2.54
CA PHE A 98 0.94 10.28 -1.57
C PHE A 98 0.36 8.88 -1.87
N PHE A 99 0.63 8.31 -3.04
CA PHE A 99 0.42 6.89 -3.30
C PHE A 99 1.05 5.99 -2.23
N TYR A 100 2.26 6.32 -1.76
CA TYR A 100 2.95 5.54 -0.73
C TYR A 100 2.24 5.57 0.63
N LEU A 101 1.35 6.52 0.84
CA LEU A 101 0.48 6.57 2.03
C LEU A 101 -0.54 5.42 2.00
N ALA A 102 -1.20 5.17 0.85
CA ALA A 102 -2.06 4.00 0.70
C ALA A 102 -1.29 2.68 0.87
N VAL A 103 -0.02 2.65 0.45
CA VAL A 103 0.84 1.48 0.64
C VAL A 103 1.04 1.18 2.12
N ILE A 104 1.39 2.18 2.95
CA ILE A 104 1.65 1.95 4.38
C ILE A 104 0.37 1.73 5.20
N GLU A 105 -0.77 2.22 4.73
CA GLU A 105 -2.05 2.07 5.43
C GLU A 105 -2.65 0.67 5.24
N SER A 106 -2.69 0.18 4.01
CA SER A 106 -3.45 -1.03 3.68
C SER A 106 -2.67 -2.09 2.89
N GLU A 107 -1.39 -1.85 2.59
CA GLU A 107 -0.62 -2.68 1.63
C GLU A 107 -1.34 -2.78 0.26
N LEU A 108 -2.10 -1.75 -0.10
CA LEU A 108 -2.93 -1.62 -1.31
C LEU A 108 -4.13 -2.59 -1.36
N ASP A 109 -4.60 -3.08 -0.21
CA ASP A 109 -5.80 -3.92 -0.12
C ASP A 109 -7.06 -3.05 0.13
N PRO A 110 -8.03 -2.99 -0.82
CA PRO A 110 -9.25 -2.19 -0.68
C PRO A 110 -10.22 -2.73 0.39
N VAL A 111 -10.04 -3.96 0.86
CA VAL A 111 -10.88 -4.55 1.92
C VAL A 111 -10.19 -4.60 3.27
N SER A 112 -8.95 -4.11 3.35
CA SER A 112 -8.17 -4.07 4.59
C SER A 112 -8.94 -3.40 5.72
N ARG A 113 -8.77 -3.92 6.94
CA ARG A 113 -9.36 -3.37 8.16
C ARG A 113 -8.38 -3.44 9.32
N SER A 114 -8.10 -2.29 9.92
CA SER A 114 -7.25 -2.21 11.11
C SER A 114 -7.98 -2.69 12.37
N SER A 115 -7.24 -3.00 13.43
CA SER A 115 -7.79 -3.33 14.76
C SER A 115 -8.63 -2.19 15.34
N ALA A 116 -8.38 -0.95 14.95
CA ALA A 116 -9.13 0.24 15.35
C ALA A 116 -10.35 0.51 14.43
N GLY A 117 -10.67 -0.38 13.48
CA GLY A 117 -11.83 -0.28 12.59
C GLY A 117 -11.66 0.68 11.41
N ALA A 118 -10.46 1.20 11.17
CA ALA A 118 -10.16 1.91 9.94
C ALA A 118 -10.20 0.94 8.75
N THR A 119 -10.73 1.36 7.60
CA THR A 119 -11.07 0.45 6.50
C THR A 119 -10.70 1.04 5.14
N GLY A 120 -10.38 0.13 4.18
CA GLY A 120 -10.12 0.45 2.78
C GLY A 120 -8.69 0.87 2.50
N LEU A 121 -8.38 1.23 1.25
CA LEU A 121 -7.04 1.61 0.79
C LEU A 121 -6.37 2.69 1.66
N TRP A 122 -7.16 3.62 2.19
CA TRP A 122 -6.69 4.78 2.93
C TRP A 122 -6.96 4.68 4.44
N HIS A 123 -7.43 3.54 4.92
CA HIS A 123 -7.74 3.30 6.34
C HIS A 123 -8.53 4.44 7.02
N PHE A 124 -9.59 4.89 6.38
CA PHE A 124 -10.48 5.84 7.03
C PHE A 124 -11.19 5.24 8.23
N LYS A 125 -11.17 5.94 9.37
CA LYS A 125 -12.12 5.69 10.47
C LYS A 125 -13.51 6.14 10.04
N GLU A 126 -14.54 5.50 10.55
CA GLU A 126 -15.93 5.79 10.16
C GLU A 126 -16.32 7.26 10.32
N SER A 127 -15.99 7.87 11.48
CA SER A 127 -16.30 9.28 11.74
C SER A 127 -15.62 10.20 10.73
N THR A 128 -14.33 9.97 10.45
CA THR A 128 -13.58 10.76 9.46
C THR A 128 -14.12 10.54 8.05
N ALA A 129 -14.45 9.31 7.67
CA ALA A 129 -15.04 9.00 6.38
C ALA A 129 -16.33 9.78 6.12
N LYS A 130 -17.22 9.81 7.11
CA LYS A 130 -18.49 10.58 7.06
C LYS A 130 -18.24 12.08 6.96
N GLU A 131 -17.25 12.62 7.68
CA GLU A 131 -16.86 14.05 7.58
C GLU A 131 -16.43 14.43 6.17
N TYR A 132 -15.77 13.49 5.45
CA TYR A 132 -15.32 13.69 4.07
C TYR A 132 -16.30 13.17 3.02
N GLY A 133 -17.56 12.91 3.41
CA GLY A 133 -18.69 12.64 2.52
C GLY A 133 -18.78 11.21 2.01
N LEU A 134 -18.07 10.26 2.66
CA LEU A 134 -18.20 8.83 2.33
C LEU A 134 -19.41 8.23 3.02
N GLU A 135 -20.21 7.48 2.28
CA GLU A 135 -21.34 6.74 2.80
C GLU A 135 -20.90 5.46 3.50
N ILE A 136 -21.48 5.24 4.69
CA ILE A 136 -21.32 4.00 5.45
C ILE A 136 -22.67 3.63 6.02
N SER A 137 -23.22 2.50 5.55
CA SER A 137 -24.47 1.89 5.96
C SER A 137 -24.31 0.38 6.09
N ASP A 138 -25.37 -0.34 6.40
CA ASP A 138 -25.37 -1.79 6.45
C ASP A 138 -25.09 -2.44 5.08
N TYR A 139 -25.33 -1.73 3.98
CA TYR A 139 -25.19 -2.23 2.60
C TYR A 139 -24.04 -1.61 1.82
N VAL A 140 -23.59 -0.43 2.22
CA VAL A 140 -22.60 0.37 1.50
C VAL A 140 -21.48 0.80 2.45
N ASP A 141 -20.22 0.59 2.05
CA ASP A 141 -19.06 1.16 2.72
C ASP A 141 -18.11 1.76 1.68
N GLU A 142 -18.26 3.06 1.41
CA GLU A 142 -17.49 3.76 0.38
C GLU A 142 -16.01 3.95 0.75
N ARG A 143 -15.59 3.62 1.96
CA ARG A 143 -14.17 3.55 2.32
C ARG A 143 -13.44 2.49 1.49
N ARG A 144 -14.16 1.46 1.01
CA ARG A 144 -13.67 0.38 0.17
C ARG A 144 -13.78 0.69 -1.33
N ASP A 145 -14.45 1.76 -1.71
CA ASP A 145 -14.43 2.25 -3.10
C ASP A 145 -13.16 3.07 -3.34
N ALA A 146 -12.28 2.56 -4.20
CA ALA A 146 -10.99 3.18 -4.48
C ALA A 146 -11.12 4.61 -5.04
N GLU A 147 -12.14 4.87 -5.88
CA GLU A 147 -12.36 6.21 -6.45
C GLU A 147 -12.84 7.19 -5.38
N LYS A 148 -13.90 6.84 -4.65
CA LYS A 148 -14.52 7.71 -3.66
C LYS A 148 -13.59 7.98 -2.47
N SER A 149 -12.93 6.95 -1.96
CA SER A 149 -11.99 7.10 -0.84
C SER A 149 -10.75 7.90 -1.23
N THR A 150 -10.22 7.78 -2.47
CA THR A 150 -9.11 8.60 -2.95
C THR A 150 -9.52 10.07 -3.12
N ARG A 151 -10.74 10.35 -3.58
CA ARG A 151 -11.28 11.73 -3.62
C ARG A 151 -11.38 12.34 -2.22
N ALA A 152 -11.91 11.59 -1.25
CA ALA A 152 -12.00 12.01 0.15
C ALA A 152 -10.61 12.28 0.75
N THR A 153 -9.65 11.39 0.51
CA THR A 153 -8.24 11.56 0.91
C THR A 153 -7.65 12.84 0.30
N SER A 154 -7.88 13.08 -0.99
CA SER A 154 -7.36 14.28 -1.66
C SER A 154 -7.90 15.57 -1.02
N VAL A 155 -9.16 15.58 -0.60
CA VAL A 155 -9.75 16.73 0.12
C VAL A 155 -9.07 16.91 1.48
N PHE A 156 -8.87 15.81 2.24
CA PHE A 156 -8.15 15.85 3.52
C PHE A 156 -6.74 16.43 3.33
N LEU A 157 -5.97 15.88 2.41
CA LEU A 157 -4.58 16.27 2.18
C LEU A 157 -4.45 17.75 1.79
N LYS A 158 -5.33 18.26 0.93
CA LYS A 158 -5.36 19.68 0.57
C LYS A 158 -5.72 20.59 1.76
N ARG A 159 -6.68 20.19 2.60
CA ARG A 159 -7.03 20.94 3.83
C ARG A 159 -5.85 20.97 4.81
N ALA A 160 -5.18 19.83 5.00
CA ALA A 160 -4.03 19.75 5.89
C ALA A 160 -2.85 20.55 5.35
N TYR A 161 -2.56 20.47 4.05
CA TYR A 161 -1.51 21.28 3.42
C TYR A 161 -1.79 22.78 3.52
N LYS A 162 -3.03 23.20 3.30
CA LYS A 162 -3.42 24.60 3.49
C LYS A 162 -3.14 25.10 4.92
N LYS A 163 -3.24 24.21 5.91
CA LYS A 163 -2.96 24.54 7.32
C LYS A 163 -1.47 24.58 7.63
N PHE A 164 -0.69 23.62 7.12
CA PHE A 164 0.70 23.44 7.55
C PHE A 164 1.73 24.00 6.58
N GLY A 165 1.38 24.18 5.30
CA GLY A 165 2.32 24.60 4.24
C GLY A 165 3.42 23.56 3.97
N SER A 166 3.28 22.32 4.46
CA SER A 166 4.26 21.24 4.30
C SER A 166 3.54 19.91 4.03
N TRP A 167 3.99 19.22 3.00
CA TRP A 167 3.51 17.89 2.65
C TRP A 167 3.95 16.83 3.64
N THR A 168 5.14 16.99 4.23
CA THR A 168 5.65 16.11 5.29
C THR A 168 4.77 16.18 6.55
N LEU A 169 4.42 17.39 6.99
CA LEU A 169 3.47 17.58 8.09
C LEU A 169 2.06 17.11 7.72
N THR A 170 1.66 17.27 6.47
CA THR A 170 0.38 16.77 5.96
C THR A 170 0.29 15.25 6.05
N ALA A 171 1.36 14.53 5.68
CA ALA A 171 1.45 13.09 5.84
C ALA A 171 1.35 12.67 7.33
N ALA A 172 2.09 13.33 8.21
CA ALA A 172 2.01 13.08 9.64
C ALA A 172 0.60 13.36 10.21
N ALA A 173 -0.08 14.40 9.69
CA ALA A 173 -1.44 14.75 10.09
C ALA A 173 -2.48 13.73 9.62
N PHE A 174 -2.23 13.00 8.55
CA PHE A 174 -3.12 11.91 8.13
C PHE A 174 -3.20 10.80 9.18
N ASN A 175 -2.07 10.47 9.80
CA ASN A 175 -2.00 9.47 10.88
C ASN A 175 -2.54 10.01 12.23
N ARG A 176 -2.05 11.18 12.68
CA ARG A 176 -2.33 11.70 14.03
C ARG A 176 -3.54 12.64 14.11
N GLY A 177 -4.07 13.05 12.97
CA GLY A 177 -5.05 14.14 12.89
C GLY A 177 -4.39 15.52 12.86
N THR A 178 -5.05 16.47 12.17
CA THR A 178 -4.54 17.85 12.01
C THR A 178 -4.39 18.59 13.36
N THR A 179 -5.32 18.37 14.28
CA THR A 179 -5.25 18.97 15.64
C THR A 179 -4.07 18.40 16.43
N GLY A 180 -3.81 17.09 16.32
CA GLY A 180 -2.70 16.45 17.04
C GLY A 180 -1.32 16.96 16.61
N ILE A 181 -1.13 17.17 15.30
CA ILE A 181 0.11 17.76 14.77
C ILE A 181 0.22 19.24 15.12
N ASP A 182 -0.86 20.02 14.99
CA ASP A 182 -0.87 21.45 15.34
C ASP A 182 -0.49 21.71 16.81
N ASN A 183 -1.07 20.92 17.72
CA ASN A 183 -0.72 20.99 19.14
C ASN A 183 0.74 20.62 19.43
N ALA A 184 1.26 19.60 18.72
CA ALA A 184 2.65 19.22 18.88
C ALA A 184 3.62 20.29 18.37
N LEU A 185 3.35 20.91 17.22
CA LEU A 185 4.15 22.01 16.68
C LEU A 185 4.18 23.21 17.64
N LYS A 186 3.01 23.61 18.17
CA LYS A 186 2.90 24.73 19.12
C LYS A 186 3.56 24.42 20.46
N GLY A 187 3.31 23.23 20.99
CA GLY A 187 3.82 22.85 22.31
C GLY A 187 5.34 22.64 22.34
N GLN A 188 5.95 22.33 21.18
CA GLN A 188 7.40 22.10 21.06
C GLN A 188 8.13 23.25 20.34
N ASP A 189 7.43 24.32 20.02
CA ASP A 189 7.96 25.53 19.34
C ASP A 189 8.82 25.21 18.10
N THR A 190 8.30 24.34 17.22
CA THR A 190 8.95 23.96 15.96
C THR A 190 7.97 23.99 14.80
N LYS A 191 8.51 24.05 13.58
CA LYS A 191 7.75 23.98 12.32
C LYS A 191 8.10 22.74 11.48
N SER A 192 9.00 21.87 11.96
CA SER A 192 9.49 20.72 11.23
C SER A 192 9.00 19.42 11.85
N TYR A 193 8.45 18.52 11.02
CA TYR A 193 8.15 17.15 11.44
C TYR A 193 9.37 16.43 12.05
N TYR A 194 10.52 16.64 11.46
CA TYR A 194 11.76 15.95 11.85
C TYR A 194 12.27 16.34 13.25
N GLN A 195 11.81 17.47 13.76
CA GLN A 195 12.13 17.97 15.12
C GLN A 195 11.06 17.65 16.16
N LEU A 196 9.92 17.07 15.75
CA LEU A 196 8.83 16.74 16.66
C LEU A 196 9.11 15.47 17.46
N TYR A 197 8.93 15.53 18.76
CA TYR A 197 8.77 14.35 19.61
C TYR A 197 7.31 13.90 19.57
N LEU A 198 7.06 12.75 18.98
CA LEU A 198 5.73 12.19 18.77
C LEU A 198 5.65 10.78 19.37
N ASN A 199 4.44 10.24 19.51
CA ASN A 199 4.27 8.82 19.78
C ASN A 199 4.90 7.97 18.68
N GLU A 200 5.34 6.75 19.03
CA GLU A 200 6.12 5.89 18.12
C GLU A 200 5.48 5.74 16.73
N GLU A 201 4.16 5.50 16.66
CA GLU A 201 3.44 5.33 15.41
C GLU A 201 3.62 6.53 14.48
N THR A 202 3.32 7.74 14.96
CA THR A 202 3.42 8.96 14.14
C THR A 202 4.87 9.36 13.89
N ALA A 203 5.77 9.14 14.84
CA ALA A 203 7.20 9.41 14.67
C ALA A 203 7.83 8.56 13.55
N ARG A 204 7.35 7.34 13.33
CA ARG A 204 7.80 6.42 12.27
C ARG A 204 7.07 6.61 10.95
N TYR A 205 5.92 7.27 10.95
CA TYR A 205 4.98 7.27 9.83
C TYR A 205 5.59 7.76 8.51
N VAL A 206 6.20 8.95 8.52
CA VAL A 206 6.85 9.51 7.32
C VAL A 206 8.06 8.66 6.90
N PHE A 207 8.84 8.13 7.84
CA PHE A 207 9.97 7.26 7.51
C PHE A 207 9.53 5.93 6.88
N ARG A 208 8.39 5.39 7.28
CA ARG A 208 7.77 4.22 6.61
C ARG A 208 7.40 4.54 5.16
N ILE A 209 6.82 5.73 4.90
CA ILE A 209 6.55 6.20 3.54
C ILE A 209 7.85 6.25 2.73
N LEU A 210 8.88 6.92 3.27
CA LEU A 210 10.17 7.10 2.61
C LEU A 210 10.88 5.77 2.33
N ALA A 211 10.84 4.83 3.27
CA ALA A 211 11.45 3.52 3.10
C ALA A 211 10.77 2.71 1.98
N LEU A 212 9.43 2.65 1.98
CA LEU A 212 8.70 1.96 0.91
C LEU A 212 8.80 2.69 -0.43
N LYS A 213 8.86 4.03 -0.45
CA LYS A 213 9.18 4.80 -1.65
C LYS A 213 10.51 4.33 -2.26
N LEU A 214 11.59 4.31 -1.47
CA LEU A 214 12.91 3.89 -1.94
C LEU A 214 12.90 2.44 -2.46
N ILE A 215 12.30 1.50 -1.73
CA ILE A 215 12.21 0.10 -2.12
C ILE A 215 11.39 -0.06 -3.41
N MET A 216 10.29 0.66 -3.56
CA MET A 216 9.39 0.53 -4.71
C MET A 216 9.89 1.29 -5.95
N GLU A 217 10.74 2.29 -5.81
CA GLU A 217 11.36 3.00 -6.93
C GLU A 217 12.52 2.22 -7.54
N ASP A 218 13.28 1.48 -6.73
CA ASP A 218 14.36 0.59 -7.18
C ASP A 218 14.38 -0.71 -6.35
N PRO A 219 13.46 -1.65 -6.62
CA PRO A 219 13.35 -2.88 -5.85
C PRO A 219 14.63 -3.72 -5.87
N GLY A 220 15.34 -3.74 -7.02
CA GLY A 220 16.57 -4.52 -7.20
C GLY A 220 17.67 -4.09 -6.22
N LYS A 221 17.80 -2.81 -5.97
CA LYS A 221 18.76 -2.23 -5.01
C LYS A 221 18.51 -2.72 -3.57
N TYR A 222 17.28 -3.05 -3.23
CA TYR A 222 16.85 -3.50 -1.90
C TYR A 222 16.58 -5.01 -1.82
N GLY A 223 17.07 -5.78 -2.81
CA GLY A 223 17.06 -7.24 -2.80
C GLY A 223 15.79 -7.88 -3.40
N TYR A 224 14.95 -7.12 -4.10
CA TYR A 224 13.73 -7.63 -4.74
C TYR A 224 13.85 -7.63 -6.25
N ASN A 225 14.16 -8.80 -6.84
CA ASN A 225 14.31 -8.96 -8.28
C ASN A 225 13.00 -9.44 -8.91
N LEU A 226 12.13 -8.49 -9.29
CA LEU A 226 10.87 -8.76 -9.98
C LEU A 226 11.02 -8.40 -11.48
N SER A 227 10.52 -9.27 -12.34
CA SER A 227 10.32 -8.97 -13.76
C SER A 227 9.01 -8.20 -13.97
N PRO A 228 8.82 -7.48 -15.07
CA PRO A 228 7.55 -6.78 -15.36
C PRO A 228 6.31 -7.69 -15.35
N THR A 229 6.47 -8.98 -15.63
CA THR A 229 5.38 -9.98 -15.62
C THR A 229 5.00 -10.46 -14.22
N ASP A 230 5.83 -10.17 -13.21
CA ASP A 230 5.54 -10.53 -11.81
C ASP A 230 4.52 -9.59 -11.15
N TYR A 231 4.35 -8.38 -11.70
CA TYR A 231 3.41 -7.39 -11.19
C TYR A 231 1.98 -7.72 -11.59
N TYR A 232 1.03 -7.57 -10.67
CA TYR A 232 -0.38 -7.74 -10.99
C TYR A 232 -0.85 -6.63 -11.93
N GLN A 233 -1.54 -7.03 -13.00
CA GLN A 233 -1.97 -6.10 -14.03
C GLN A 233 -3.25 -5.35 -13.64
N PRO A 234 -3.40 -4.08 -14.07
CA PRO A 234 -4.65 -3.34 -13.89
C PRO A 234 -5.82 -4.08 -14.53
N VAL A 235 -6.95 -4.08 -13.83
CA VAL A 235 -8.20 -4.62 -14.39
C VAL A 235 -8.90 -3.54 -15.21
N LYS A 236 -9.26 -3.87 -16.45
CA LYS A 236 -10.13 -3.02 -17.26
C LYS A 236 -11.59 -3.28 -16.85
N TYR A 237 -12.35 -2.23 -16.68
CA TYR A 237 -13.74 -2.30 -16.20
C TYR A 237 -14.72 -1.77 -17.24
N GLU A 238 -15.86 -2.44 -17.33
CA GLU A 238 -17.11 -1.85 -17.74
C GLU A 238 -17.82 -1.30 -16.51
N THR A 239 -18.43 -0.12 -16.63
CA THR A 239 -19.10 0.56 -15.51
C THR A 239 -20.59 0.67 -15.81
N ILE A 240 -21.41 0.23 -14.88
CA ILE A 240 -22.85 0.29 -14.93
C ILE A 240 -23.33 1.22 -13.82
N LEU A 241 -24.15 2.19 -14.18
CA LEU A 241 -24.77 3.11 -13.22
C LEU A 241 -26.07 2.48 -12.72
N ILE A 242 -26.27 2.50 -11.41
CA ILE A 242 -27.47 2.03 -10.74
C ILE A 242 -27.99 3.10 -9.78
N ASN A 243 -29.29 3.29 -9.73
CA ASN A 243 -30.00 4.21 -8.81
C ASN A 243 -31.17 3.52 -8.08
N GLU A 244 -31.35 2.21 -8.32
CA GLU A 244 -32.37 1.41 -7.67
C GLU A 244 -31.74 0.28 -6.87
N SER A 245 -32.36 -0.06 -5.74
CA SER A 245 -31.93 -1.15 -4.87
C SER A 245 -32.07 -2.50 -5.56
N ILE A 246 -31.13 -3.40 -5.33
CA ILE A 246 -31.08 -4.73 -5.93
C ILE A 246 -31.48 -5.77 -4.87
N GLN A 247 -32.58 -6.50 -5.11
CA GLN A 247 -33.12 -7.48 -4.16
C GLN A 247 -32.41 -8.83 -4.22
N ASP A 248 -31.70 -9.14 -5.31
CA ASP A 248 -31.01 -10.41 -5.56
C ASP A 248 -29.71 -10.14 -6.32
N LEU A 249 -28.62 -9.93 -5.58
CA LEU A 249 -27.29 -9.67 -6.15
C LEU A 249 -26.73 -10.84 -6.96
N PRO A 250 -26.90 -12.12 -6.60
CA PRO A 250 -26.51 -13.25 -7.43
C PRO A 250 -27.21 -13.25 -8.81
N LYS A 251 -28.52 -13.00 -8.84
CA LYS A 251 -29.28 -12.92 -10.09
C LYS A 251 -28.87 -11.71 -10.92
N PHE A 252 -28.64 -10.57 -10.28
CA PHE A 252 -28.10 -9.37 -10.92
C PHE A 252 -26.71 -9.61 -11.54
N ALA A 253 -25.79 -10.21 -10.80
CA ALA A 253 -24.47 -10.57 -11.33
C ALA A 253 -24.56 -11.46 -12.58
N LYS A 254 -25.45 -12.48 -12.52
CA LYS A 254 -25.69 -13.39 -13.65
C LYS A 254 -26.26 -12.65 -14.87
N SER A 255 -27.13 -11.65 -14.68
CA SER A 255 -27.65 -10.84 -15.79
C SER A 255 -26.58 -9.99 -16.47
N LEU A 256 -25.50 -9.65 -15.74
CA LEU A 256 -24.31 -8.97 -16.25
C LEU A 256 -23.28 -9.94 -16.86
N GLY A 257 -23.54 -11.25 -16.83
CA GLY A 257 -22.63 -12.27 -17.37
C GLY A 257 -21.43 -12.56 -16.48
N VAL A 258 -21.48 -12.23 -15.17
CA VAL A 258 -20.41 -12.50 -14.20
C VAL A 258 -20.91 -13.32 -13.01
N SER A 259 -19.99 -13.92 -12.25
CA SER A 259 -20.34 -14.58 -10.98
C SER A 259 -20.63 -13.55 -9.88
N TYR A 260 -21.39 -13.97 -8.86
CA TYR A 260 -21.56 -13.15 -7.64
C TYR A 260 -20.22 -12.83 -6.95
N GLN A 261 -19.30 -13.80 -6.92
CA GLN A 261 -17.94 -13.60 -6.41
C GLN A 261 -17.24 -12.46 -7.18
N THR A 262 -17.22 -12.53 -8.52
CA THR A 262 -16.63 -11.49 -9.36
C THR A 262 -17.26 -10.12 -9.11
N LEU A 263 -18.60 -10.06 -9.00
CA LEU A 263 -19.30 -8.81 -8.68
C LEU A 263 -18.79 -8.22 -7.35
N LYS A 264 -18.67 -9.04 -6.32
CA LYS A 264 -18.23 -8.61 -4.98
C LYS A 264 -16.75 -8.21 -4.94
N GLU A 265 -15.87 -8.97 -5.58
CA GLU A 265 -14.43 -8.70 -5.63
C GLU A 265 -14.11 -7.36 -6.31
N HIS A 266 -14.89 -6.99 -7.34
CA HIS A 266 -14.68 -5.75 -8.07
C HIS A 266 -15.53 -4.57 -7.57
N ASN A 267 -16.42 -4.82 -6.59
CA ASN A 267 -17.22 -3.81 -5.89
C ASN A 267 -17.16 -4.03 -4.38
N PRO A 268 -15.98 -3.93 -3.76
CA PRO A 268 -15.81 -4.26 -2.34
C PRO A 268 -16.58 -3.32 -1.41
N TRP A 269 -17.06 -2.19 -1.92
CA TRP A 269 -17.91 -1.25 -1.21
C TRP A 269 -19.33 -1.78 -0.93
N ILE A 270 -19.79 -2.80 -1.70
CA ILE A 270 -21.04 -3.49 -1.43
C ILE A 270 -20.81 -4.36 -0.20
N GLN A 271 -21.37 -3.92 0.95
CA GLN A 271 -21.39 -4.73 2.16
C GLN A 271 -22.59 -5.66 2.09
N ASN A 272 -22.74 -6.58 2.77
CA ASN A 272 -23.88 -7.33 3.22
C ASN A 272 -23.72 -8.84 3.13
N THR A 273 -24.56 -9.52 3.88
CA THR A 273 -24.64 -10.97 4.00
C THR A 273 -25.95 -11.57 3.50
N ASP A 274 -26.96 -10.74 3.14
CA ASP A 274 -28.31 -11.19 2.75
C ASP A 274 -28.58 -11.12 1.23
N TYR A 275 -27.49 -10.98 0.44
CA TYR A 275 -27.52 -10.95 -1.03
C TYR A 275 -28.31 -9.79 -1.64
N LYS A 276 -28.57 -8.72 -0.88
CA LYS A 276 -29.27 -7.53 -1.33
C LYS A 276 -28.33 -6.32 -1.35
N LEU A 277 -28.70 -5.31 -2.08
CA LEU A 277 -28.09 -3.99 -2.04
C LEU A 277 -29.20 -2.95 -1.91
N VAL A 278 -29.30 -2.35 -0.74
CA VAL A 278 -30.21 -1.24 -0.52
C VAL A 278 -29.43 0.05 -0.71
N LEU A 279 -29.89 0.89 -1.62
CA LEU A 279 -29.25 2.16 -1.96
C LEU A 279 -29.95 3.30 -1.28
N THR A 280 -29.19 4.36 -1.01
CA THR A 280 -29.75 5.64 -0.53
C THR A 280 -30.54 6.29 -1.67
N GLU A 281 -31.80 6.64 -1.41
CA GLU A 281 -32.69 7.28 -2.38
C GLU A 281 -32.06 8.55 -2.97
N GLY A 282 -32.22 8.74 -4.28
CA GLY A 282 -31.69 9.87 -5.01
C GLY A 282 -30.17 9.85 -5.29
N LYS A 283 -29.47 8.79 -4.91
CA LYS A 283 -28.05 8.60 -5.24
C LYS A 283 -27.86 7.63 -6.41
N GLU A 284 -26.78 7.86 -7.15
CA GLU A 284 -26.29 6.99 -8.20
C GLU A 284 -25.01 6.29 -7.76
N TYR A 285 -24.89 5.01 -8.07
CA TYR A 285 -23.74 4.18 -7.72
C TYR A 285 -23.15 3.52 -8.97
N LYS A 286 -21.85 3.30 -8.94
CA LYS A 286 -21.09 2.66 -10.03
C LYS A 286 -20.83 1.20 -9.69
N ILE A 287 -21.39 0.27 -10.46
CA ILE A 287 -20.99 -1.13 -10.45
C ILE A 287 -19.90 -1.32 -11.50
N ARG A 288 -18.79 -1.91 -11.11
CA ARG A 288 -17.67 -2.26 -11.98
C ARG A 288 -17.67 -3.77 -12.22
N ILE A 289 -17.60 -4.17 -13.46
CA ILE A 289 -17.37 -5.55 -13.86
C ILE A 289 -16.13 -5.62 -14.76
N PRO A 290 -15.31 -6.68 -14.66
CA PRO A 290 -14.18 -6.84 -15.57
C PRO A 290 -14.64 -6.84 -17.02
N ALA A 291 -14.01 -6.03 -17.86
CA ALA A 291 -14.27 -6.05 -19.29
C ALA A 291 -13.93 -7.43 -19.87
N LYS A 292 -14.74 -7.91 -20.80
CA LYS A 292 -14.47 -9.17 -21.50
C LYS A 292 -13.11 -9.10 -22.19
N LYS A 293 -12.28 -10.12 -22.01
CA LYS A 293 -11.05 -10.23 -22.80
C LYS A 293 -11.44 -10.46 -24.26
N ASN A 294 -11.09 -9.50 -25.10
CA ASN A 294 -11.16 -9.69 -26.56
C ASN A 294 -10.11 -10.71 -27.00
#